data_2e5cbfc32d58f3df9eea2b14d03d8599
#
_entry.id   2e5cbfc32d58f3df9eea2b14d03d8599
#
_cell.length_a   1.000
_cell.length_b   1.000
_cell.length_c   1.000
_cell.angle_alpha   90.00
_cell.angle_beta   90.00
_cell.angle_gamma   90.00
#
_symmetry.space_group_name_H-M   'P 1'
#
loop_
_entity.id
_entity.type
_entity.pdbx_description
1 polymer ?
#
loop_
_entity_poly.entity_id
_entity_poly.type
_entity_poly.pdbx_seq_one_letter_code
_entity_poly.pdbx_strand_id
1 'polypeptide(L)'
;MGNRIVIIGAGGHGKVVCDAILSQNEYVINGFVDANVPVGETVINNYQVIAHQDNLEALKTQVDFFIVAIGNNKIREQVFNLAKTILQPATVIHSSAVIGSEVKIGEGTVVLAYSVINASARVGENVIVNARTVIDHDCIIGNHVHLSIGTMVGSNSTVDDFTTSLIGQKMDSFSKI
;
A
#
# COMPACT_ATOMS: atom_id res chain seq x y z
N MET A 1 -10.17 19.78 -10.10
CA MET A 1 -9.29 19.74 -8.92
C MET A 1 -8.73 18.34 -8.85
N GLY A 2 -7.42 18.18 -8.62
CA GLY A 2 -6.82 16.82 -8.58
C GLY A 2 -7.23 16.08 -7.31
N ASN A 3 -7.24 14.76 -7.35
CA ASN A 3 -7.48 13.88 -6.20
C ASN A 3 -6.37 14.10 -5.16
N ARG A 4 -6.68 14.74 -4.04
CA ARG A 4 -5.69 15.06 -3.00
C ARG A 4 -5.54 13.86 -2.07
N ILE A 5 -4.30 13.43 -1.84
CA ILE A 5 -4.00 12.27 -1.01
C ILE A 5 -3.06 12.62 0.14
N VAL A 6 -3.27 11.98 1.29
CA VAL A 6 -2.34 11.97 2.42
C VAL A 6 -1.75 10.58 2.61
N ILE A 7 -0.45 10.53 2.97
CA ILE A 7 0.26 9.28 3.28
C ILE A 7 0.33 9.14 4.80
N ILE A 8 -0.23 8.08 5.35
CA ILE A 8 -0.20 7.81 6.80
C ILE A 8 0.98 6.88 7.11
N GLY A 9 1.99 7.42 7.77
CA GLY A 9 3.28 6.80 8.05
C GLY A 9 4.43 7.53 7.35
N ALA A 10 5.26 8.25 8.11
CA ALA A 10 6.37 9.09 7.64
C ALA A 10 7.73 8.38 7.69
N GLY A 11 7.75 7.05 7.91
CA GLY A 11 8.97 6.23 7.93
C GLY A 11 9.52 5.90 6.54
N GLY A 12 10.49 4.97 6.49
CA GLY A 12 11.12 4.55 5.24
C GLY A 12 10.13 4.03 4.19
N HIS A 13 9.12 3.25 4.59
CA HIS A 13 8.08 2.77 3.68
C HIS A 13 7.22 3.92 3.14
N GLY A 14 6.95 4.94 3.95
CA GLY A 14 6.24 6.15 3.51
C GLY A 14 6.93 6.86 2.35
N LYS A 15 8.27 6.91 2.36
CA LYS A 15 9.06 7.49 1.26
C LYS A 15 8.89 6.70 -0.05
N VAL A 16 8.88 5.37 0.05
CA VAL A 16 8.70 4.48 -1.12
C VAL A 16 7.28 4.60 -1.69
N VAL A 17 6.27 4.70 -0.82
CA VAL A 17 4.88 4.92 -1.23
C VAL A 17 4.71 6.30 -1.89
N CYS A 18 5.39 7.33 -1.37
CA CYS A 18 5.43 8.67 -1.99
C CYS A 18 5.94 8.60 -3.43
N ASP A 19 7.06 7.91 -3.67
CA ASP A 19 7.61 7.71 -5.01
C ASP A 19 6.63 6.96 -5.93
N ALA A 20 5.92 5.95 -5.40
CA ALA A 20 4.91 5.22 -6.16
C ALA A 20 3.75 6.12 -6.61
N ILE A 21 3.24 6.97 -5.70
CA ILE A 21 2.18 7.93 -6.03
C ILE A 21 2.65 8.92 -7.10
N LEU A 22 3.86 9.45 -6.95
CA LEU A 22 4.44 10.38 -7.93
C LEU A 22 4.59 9.73 -9.31
N SER A 23 4.96 8.44 -9.35
CA SER A 23 5.12 7.70 -10.62
C SER A 23 3.80 7.50 -11.37
N GLN A 24 2.69 7.36 -10.64
CA GLN A 24 1.34 7.12 -11.16
C GLN A 24 0.70 8.40 -11.72
N ASN A 25 1.04 9.54 -11.13
CA ASN A 25 0.54 10.87 -11.50
C ASN A 25 -1.01 11.02 -11.48
N GLU A 26 -1.68 10.26 -10.62
CA GLU A 26 -3.15 10.30 -10.45
C GLU A 26 -3.58 11.15 -9.26
N TYR A 27 -2.70 11.30 -8.28
CA TYR A 27 -2.96 12.00 -7.02
C TYR A 27 -2.02 13.19 -6.83
N VAL A 28 -2.52 14.19 -6.10
CA VAL A 28 -1.73 15.32 -5.60
C VAL A 28 -1.43 15.05 -4.12
N ILE A 29 -0.17 14.80 -3.79
CA ILE A 29 0.25 14.54 -2.40
C ILE A 29 0.14 15.82 -1.60
N ASN A 30 -0.66 15.79 -0.53
CA ASN A 30 -0.82 16.92 0.39
C ASN A 30 0.26 16.93 1.49
N GLY A 31 0.75 15.75 1.88
CA GLY A 31 1.77 15.55 2.90
C GLY A 31 1.64 14.20 3.58
N PHE A 32 2.29 14.10 4.74
CA PHE A 32 2.29 12.91 5.56
C PHE A 32 1.52 13.14 6.87
N VAL A 33 1.02 12.04 7.43
CA VAL A 33 0.49 11.96 8.79
C VAL A 33 1.29 10.91 9.55
N ASP A 34 1.69 11.21 10.77
CA ASP A 34 2.46 10.26 11.58
C ASP A 34 2.13 10.43 13.07
N ALA A 35 2.32 9.36 13.84
CA ALA A 35 2.10 9.35 15.28
C ALA A 35 3.32 9.82 16.09
N ASN A 36 4.51 9.82 15.51
CA ASN A 36 5.77 10.05 16.22
C ASN A 36 6.62 11.16 15.62
N VAL A 37 6.51 11.38 14.29
CA VAL A 37 7.27 12.42 13.60
C VAL A 37 6.56 13.77 13.77
N PRO A 38 7.25 14.83 14.23
CA PRO A 38 6.64 16.13 14.48
C PRO A 38 6.02 16.77 13.23
N VAL A 39 4.91 17.48 13.41
CA VAL A 39 4.30 18.31 12.37
C VAL A 39 5.30 19.38 11.91
N GLY A 40 5.44 19.55 10.60
CA GLY A 40 6.43 20.45 9.97
C GLY A 40 7.74 19.76 9.60
N GLU A 41 8.01 18.55 10.11
CA GLU A 41 9.20 17.78 9.74
C GLU A 41 9.13 17.35 8.27
N THR A 42 10.22 17.58 7.52
CA THR A 42 10.32 17.18 6.12
C THR A 42 10.66 15.68 6.02
N VAL A 43 9.84 14.93 5.30
CA VAL A 43 10.00 13.48 5.13
C VAL A 43 10.81 13.14 3.88
N ILE A 44 10.40 13.64 2.72
CA ILE A 44 11.08 13.43 1.43
C ILE A 44 10.69 14.55 0.46
N ASN A 45 11.63 14.95 -0.40
CA ASN A 45 11.46 16.10 -1.30
C ASN A 45 11.05 17.34 -0.49
N ASN A 46 9.90 17.93 -0.78
CA ASN A 46 9.33 19.04 -0.03
C ASN A 46 8.07 18.65 0.76
N TYR A 47 7.77 17.35 0.86
CA TYR A 47 6.62 16.86 1.59
C TYR A 47 6.93 16.72 3.07
N GLN A 48 6.05 17.30 3.88
CA GLN A 48 6.18 17.37 5.34
C GLN A 48 5.07 16.57 6.03
N VAL A 49 5.26 16.31 7.31
CA VAL A 49 4.19 15.87 8.19
C VAL A 49 3.25 17.06 8.43
N ILE A 50 2.01 16.92 8.03
CA ILE A 50 0.99 18.00 8.10
C ILE A 50 0.02 17.83 9.26
N ALA A 51 -0.07 16.63 9.86
CA ALA A 51 -0.89 16.36 11.02
C ALA A 51 -0.37 15.17 11.83
N HIS A 52 -0.71 15.14 13.13
CA HIS A 52 -0.60 13.95 13.96
C HIS A 52 -1.71 12.95 13.62
N GLN A 53 -1.46 11.66 13.77
CA GLN A 53 -2.41 10.60 13.41
C GLN A 53 -3.77 10.74 14.12
N ASP A 54 -3.80 11.24 15.35
CA ASP A 54 -5.04 11.46 16.11
C ASP A 54 -5.91 12.60 15.57
N ASN A 55 -5.36 13.42 14.66
CA ASN A 55 -6.02 14.60 14.10
C ASN A 55 -6.47 14.39 12.63
N LEU A 56 -6.67 13.16 12.18
CA LEU A 56 -7.09 12.84 10.81
C LEU A 56 -8.39 13.57 10.41
N GLU A 57 -9.33 13.73 11.33
CA GLU A 57 -10.60 14.42 11.07
C GLU A 57 -10.41 15.87 10.59
N ALA A 58 -9.37 16.55 11.07
CA ALA A 58 -9.06 17.92 10.65
C ALA A 58 -8.64 18.01 9.15
N LEU A 59 -8.26 16.90 8.54
CA LEU A 59 -7.85 16.85 7.13
C LEU A 59 -9.02 16.65 6.16
N LYS A 60 -10.22 16.33 6.63
CA LYS A 60 -11.40 15.99 5.81
C LYS A 60 -11.76 17.03 4.74
N THR A 61 -11.45 18.30 4.99
CA THR A 61 -11.67 19.38 4.02
C THR A 61 -10.47 19.67 3.13
N GLN A 62 -9.32 19.06 3.41
CA GLN A 62 -8.05 19.34 2.74
C GLN A 62 -7.62 18.22 1.79
N VAL A 63 -8.02 16.97 2.09
CA VAL A 63 -7.67 15.79 1.31
C VAL A 63 -8.91 14.93 1.06
N ASP A 64 -8.88 14.19 -0.03
CA ASP A 64 -9.98 13.33 -0.45
C ASP A 64 -9.66 11.85 -0.15
N PHE A 65 -8.38 11.48 -0.28
CA PHE A 65 -7.89 10.11 -0.19
C PHE A 65 -6.79 9.93 0.85
N PHE A 66 -6.63 8.69 1.29
CA PHE A 66 -5.49 8.29 2.12
C PHE A 66 -4.88 6.97 1.64
N ILE A 67 -3.62 6.74 1.96
CA ILE A 67 -2.94 5.47 1.88
C ILE A 67 -2.12 5.23 3.14
N VAL A 68 -2.15 4.00 3.71
CA VAL A 68 -1.37 3.68 4.91
C VAL A 68 -0.03 3.06 4.52
N ALA A 69 1.05 3.71 4.92
CA ALA A 69 2.43 3.31 4.63
C ALA A 69 3.14 2.77 5.88
N ILE A 70 2.52 1.81 6.55
CA ILE A 70 3.02 1.16 7.78
C ILE A 70 3.26 -0.33 7.51
N GLY A 71 4.50 -0.81 7.72
CA GLY A 71 4.89 -2.19 7.40
C GLY A 71 4.26 -3.25 8.32
N ASN A 72 3.99 -2.93 9.59
CA ASN A 72 3.35 -3.84 10.53
C ASN A 72 1.87 -4.02 10.18
N ASN A 73 1.46 -5.26 9.87
CA ASN A 73 0.12 -5.57 9.37
C ASN A 73 -0.99 -5.19 10.37
N LYS A 74 -0.81 -5.46 11.66
CA LYS A 74 -1.81 -5.16 12.68
C LYS A 74 -1.98 -3.66 12.93
N ILE A 75 -0.87 -2.93 12.99
CA ILE A 75 -0.92 -1.46 13.12
C ILE A 75 -1.52 -0.86 11.84
N ARG A 76 -1.12 -1.36 10.66
CA ARG A 76 -1.66 -0.90 9.38
C ARG A 76 -3.18 -1.12 9.29
N GLU A 77 -3.69 -2.28 9.73
CA GLU A 77 -5.13 -2.55 9.79
C GLU A 77 -5.86 -1.53 10.67
N GLN A 78 -5.39 -1.33 11.91
CA GLN A 78 -6.03 -0.41 12.86
C GLN A 78 -6.12 1.02 12.29
N VAL A 79 -5.01 1.49 11.73
CA VAL A 79 -4.94 2.82 11.12
C VAL A 79 -5.80 2.92 9.87
N PHE A 80 -5.81 1.88 9.03
CA PHE A 80 -6.65 1.81 7.83
C PHE A 80 -8.13 1.87 8.17
N ASN A 81 -8.58 1.07 9.12
CA ASN A 81 -9.98 1.03 9.54
C ASN A 81 -10.43 2.37 10.14
N LEU A 82 -9.59 3.01 10.94
CA LEU A 82 -9.88 4.36 11.46
C LEU A 82 -9.96 5.38 10.32
N ALA A 83 -8.95 5.45 9.45
CA ALA A 83 -8.91 6.43 8.38
C ALA A 83 -10.05 6.25 7.37
N LYS A 84 -10.48 5.01 7.09
CA LYS A 84 -11.59 4.67 6.19
C LYS A 84 -12.94 5.22 6.67
N THR A 85 -13.10 5.56 7.94
CA THR A 85 -14.31 6.24 8.46
C THR A 85 -14.33 7.73 8.12
N ILE A 86 -13.21 8.31 7.71
CA ILE A 86 -13.02 9.76 7.54
C ILE A 86 -12.76 10.11 6.07
N LEU A 87 -11.90 9.35 5.39
CA LEU A 87 -11.39 9.57 4.04
C LEU A 87 -11.58 8.33 3.18
N GLN A 88 -11.42 8.47 1.85
CA GLN A 88 -11.48 7.35 0.93
C GLN A 88 -10.11 6.64 0.82
N PRO A 89 -10.05 5.30 0.91
CA PRO A 89 -8.81 4.57 0.69
C PRO A 89 -8.39 4.64 -0.80
N ALA A 90 -7.14 5.00 -1.04
CA ALA A 90 -6.54 4.96 -2.37
C ALA A 90 -5.89 3.61 -2.63
N THR A 91 -5.96 3.12 -3.86
CA THR A 91 -5.12 2.02 -4.35
C THR A 91 -4.01 2.61 -5.20
N VAL A 92 -2.76 2.35 -4.80
CA VAL A 92 -1.58 2.95 -5.44
C VAL A 92 -0.81 1.87 -6.20
N ILE A 93 -0.65 2.04 -7.52
CA ILE A 93 0.07 1.11 -8.38
C ILE A 93 1.20 1.85 -9.07
N HIS A 94 2.45 1.52 -8.74
CA HIS A 94 3.61 2.15 -9.37
C HIS A 94 3.58 1.94 -10.89
N SER A 95 3.92 2.98 -11.67
CA SER A 95 3.84 2.97 -13.14
C SER A 95 4.64 1.85 -13.83
N SER A 96 5.66 1.29 -13.16
CA SER A 96 6.44 0.15 -13.65
C SER A 96 5.92 -1.23 -13.21
N ALA A 97 4.82 -1.29 -12.46
CA ALA A 97 4.19 -2.57 -12.12
C ALA A 97 3.43 -3.12 -13.33
N VAL A 98 3.44 -4.44 -13.47
CA VAL A 98 2.72 -5.13 -14.55
C VAL A 98 1.50 -5.81 -13.95
N ILE A 99 0.31 -5.42 -14.42
CA ILE A 99 -0.96 -5.98 -13.97
C ILE A 99 -1.60 -6.74 -15.12
N GLY A 100 -1.81 -8.03 -14.92
CA GLY A 100 -2.42 -8.93 -15.90
C GLY A 100 -3.93 -8.72 -16.05
N SER A 101 -4.50 -9.46 -17.02
CA SER A 101 -5.94 -9.42 -17.29
C SER A 101 -6.74 -9.97 -16.12
N GLU A 102 -7.91 -9.38 -15.85
CA GLU A 102 -8.87 -9.82 -14.81
C GLU A 102 -8.32 -9.80 -13.37
N VAL A 103 -7.19 -9.18 -13.12
CA VAL A 103 -6.67 -8.95 -11.76
C VAL A 103 -7.62 -8.05 -10.98
N LYS A 104 -7.89 -8.41 -9.73
CA LYS A 104 -8.66 -7.59 -8.78
C LYS A 104 -7.75 -7.20 -7.63
N ILE A 105 -7.71 -5.90 -7.32
CA ILE A 105 -6.90 -5.33 -6.24
C ILE A 105 -7.84 -4.56 -5.31
N GLY A 106 -7.80 -4.91 -4.04
CA GLY A 106 -8.61 -4.27 -3.01
C GLY A 106 -8.15 -2.86 -2.64
N GLU A 107 -9.04 -2.12 -2.02
CA GLU A 107 -8.82 -0.73 -1.56
C GLU A 107 -7.64 -0.63 -0.57
N GLY A 108 -6.94 0.49 -0.60
CA GLY A 108 -5.81 0.73 0.31
C GLY A 108 -4.56 -0.09 0.01
N THR A 109 -4.56 -0.87 -1.05
CA THR A 109 -3.42 -1.71 -1.46
C THR A 109 -2.39 -0.87 -2.21
N VAL A 110 -1.10 -1.13 -1.92
CA VAL A 110 0.01 -0.54 -2.65
C VAL A 110 0.78 -1.61 -3.42
N VAL A 111 0.98 -1.40 -4.72
CA VAL A 111 1.80 -2.24 -5.60
C VAL A 111 3.02 -1.44 -6.02
N LEU A 112 4.19 -1.85 -5.55
CA LEU A 112 5.44 -1.11 -5.72
C LEU A 112 6.18 -1.48 -7.02
N ALA A 113 7.26 -0.76 -7.27
CA ALA A 113 8.02 -0.80 -8.52
C ALA A 113 8.42 -2.22 -8.96
N TYR A 114 8.26 -2.49 -10.25
CA TYR A 114 8.66 -3.73 -10.92
C TYR A 114 7.97 -5.00 -10.38
N SER A 115 6.85 -4.86 -9.67
CA SER A 115 6.02 -5.99 -9.28
C SER A 115 5.19 -6.49 -10.46
N VAL A 116 4.90 -7.78 -10.47
CA VAL A 116 4.09 -8.42 -11.49
C VAL A 116 2.93 -9.14 -10.80
N ILE A 117 1.71 -8.88 -11.23
CA ILE A 117 0.51 -9.60 -10.80
C ILE A 117 -0.13 -10.18 -12.04
N ASN A 118 -0.05 -11.50 -12.20
CA ASN A 118 -0.52 -12.20 -13.39
C ASN A 118 -2.03 -12.39 -13.40
N ALA A 119 -2.52 -12.86 -14.54
CA ALA A 119 -3.94 -12.95 -14.86
C ALA A 119 -4.78 -13.64 -13.78
N SER A 120 -5.99 -13.11 -13.55
CA SER A 120 -7.00 -13.65 -12.64
C SER A 120 -6.63 -13.69 -11.16
N ALA A 121 -5.45 -13.19 -10.77
CA ALA A 121 -5.08 -13.08 -9.37
C ALA A 121 -5.99 -12.09 -8.62
N ARG A 122 -6.24 -12.37 -7.35
CA ARG A 122 -7.05 -11.56 -6.45
C ARG A 122 -6.21 -11.10 -5.27
N VAL A 123 -6.08 -9.81 -5.08
CA VAL A 123 -5.36 -9.19 -3.97
C VAL A 123 -6.37 -8.48 -3.08
N GLY A 124 -6.33 -8.77 -1.79
CA GLY A 124 -7.23 -8.18 -0.79
C GLY A 124 -7.01 -6.69 -0.56
N GLU A 125 -7.67 -6.16 0.47
CA GLU A 125 -7.55 -4.76 0.86
C GLU A 125 -6.32 -4.52 1.75
N ASN A 126 -5.79 -3.29 1.68
CA ASN A 126 -4.69 -2.82 2.55
C ASN A 126 -3.46 -3.74 2.52
N VAL A 127 -3.16 -4.29 1.33
CA VAL A 127 -2.01 -5.18 1.07
C VAL A 127 -0.80 -4.35 0.65
N ILE A 128 0.39 -4.80 1.05
CA ILE A 128 1.66 -4.31 0.51
C ILE A 128 2.23 -5.37 -0.44
N VAL A 129 2.21 -5.09 -1.73
CA VAL A 129 2.95 -5.83 -2.75
C VAL A 129 4.25 -5.07 -2.97
N ASN A 130 5.31 -5.46 -2.25
CA ASN A 130 6.56 -4.72 -2.25
C ASN A 130 7.33 -4.89 -3.57
N ALA A 131 8.36 -4.08 -3.78
CA ALA A 131 9.10 -4.01 -5.03
C ALA A 131 9.60 -5.39 -5.51
N ARG A 132 9.51 -5.65 -6.83
CA ARG A 132 9.91 -6.89 -7.49
C ARG A 132 9.17 -8.16 -7.00
N THR A 133 8.02 -8.00 -6.38
CA THR A 133 7.15 -9.13 -6.02
C THR A 133 6.49 -9.68 -7.29
N VAL A 134 6.43 -11.00 -7.41
CA VAL A 134 5.70 -11.69 -8.47
C VAL A 134 4.56 -12.50 -7.83
N ILE A 135 3.33 -12.23 -8.24
CA ILE A 135 2.15 -13.01 -7.91
C ILE A 135 1.70 -13.66 -9.20
N ASP A 136 1.78 -14.98 -9.27
CA ASP A 136 1.43 -15.71 -10.48
C ASP A 136 -0.10 -15.83 -10.65
N HIS A 137 -0.55 -16.41 -11.77
CA HIS A 137 -1.96 -16.45 -12.15
C HIS A 137 -2.82 -17.23 -11.14
N ASP A 138 -4.09 -16.86 -11.04
CA ASP A 138 -5.11 -17.53 -10.19
C ASP A 138 -4.77 -17.55 -8.68
N CYS A 139 -3.85 -16.71 -8.22
CA CYS A 139 -3.53 -16.58 -6.80
C CYS A 139 -4.59 -15.79 -6.04
N ILE A 140 -4.75 -16.11 -4.74
CA ILE A 140 -5.58 -15.37 -3.80
C ILE A 140 -4.69 -14.86 -2.67
N ILE A 141 -4.55 -13.54 -2.57
CA ILE A 141 -3.82 -12.87 -1.49
C ILE A 141 -4.85 -12.25 -0.56
N GLY A 142 -4.83 -12.64 0.70
CA GLY A 142 -5.73 -12.14 1.74
C GLY A 142 -5.57 -10.66 2.07
N ASN A 143 -6.34 -10.19 3.03
CA ASN A 143 -6.32 -8.80 3.47
C ASN A 143 -5.13 -8.52 4.38
N HIS A 144 -4.67 -7.29 4.38
CA HIS A 144 -3.59 -6.81 5.27
C HIS A 144 -2.27 -7.59 5.16
N VAL A 145 -2.06 -8.31 4.06
CA VAL A 145 -0.83 -9.06 3.77
C VAL A 145 0.32 -8.10 3.46
N HIS A 146 1.54 -8.48 3.82
CA HIS A 146 2.77 -7.81 3.38
C HIS A 146 3.67 -8.81 2.64
N LEU A 147 3.64 -8.78 1.33
CA LEU A 147 4.61 -9.51 0.50
C LEU A 147 5.88 -8.66 0.41
N SER A 148 6.93 -9.10 1.09
CA SER A 148 8.20 -8.39 1.16
C SER A 148 8.93 -8.35 -0.19
N ILE A 149 9.97 -7.52 -0.29
CA ILE A 149 10.74 -7.30 -1.53
C ILE A 149 11.15 -8.64 -2.18
N GLY A 150 10.86 -8.78 -3.47
CA GLY A 150 11.27 -9.93 -4.27
C GLY A 150 10.55 -11.24 -3.93
N THR A 151 9.43 -11.20 -3.20
CA THR A 151 8.60 -12.40 -2.95
C THR A 151 8.07 -12.95 -4.27
N MET A 152 8.08 -14.27 -4.41
CA MET A 152 7.48 -14.97 -5.55
C MET A 152 6.40 -15.92 -5.05
N VAL A 153 5.16 -15.74 -5.51
CA VAL A 153 4.01 -16.59 -5.19
C VAL A 153 3.65 -17.36 -6.45
N GLY A 154 3.83 -18.69 -6.41
CA GLY A 154 3.51 -19.58 -7.50
C GLY A 154 2.01 -19.70 -7.74
N SER A 155 1.61 -20.09 -8.94
CA SER A 155 0.23 -20.11 -9.41
C SER A 155 -0.73 -20.90 -8.51
N ASN A 156 -2.00 -20.51 -8.49
CA ASN A 156 -3.07 -21.16 -7.74
C ASN A 156 -2.81 -21.24 -6.21
N SER A 157 -2.00 -20.36 -5.68
CA SER A 157 -1.68 -20.31 -4.25
C SER A 157 -2.61 -19.36 -3.50
N THR A 158 -2.80 -19.65 -2.22
CA THR A 158 -3.54 -18.80 -1.29
C THR A 158 -2.61 -18.33 -0.19
N VAL A 159 -2.57 -17.03 0.04
CA VAL A 159 -1.86 -16.39 1.16
C VAL A 159 -2.90 -15.82 2.11
N ASP A 160 -2.92 -16.35 3.34
CA ASP A 160 -3.93 -15.97 4.33
C ASP A 160 -3.73 -14.53 4.83
N ASP A 161 -4.81 -13.94 5.39
CA ASP A 161 -4.82 -12.59 5.94
C ASP A 161 -3.66 -12.37 6.94
N PHE A 162 -3.13 -11.15 6.97
CA PHE A 162 -2.03 -10.73 7.85
C PHE A 162 -0.70 -11.46 7.67
N THR A 163 -0.55 -12.30 6.67
CA THR A 163 0.74 -12.94 6.38
C THR A 163 1.80 -11.88 6.05
N THR A 164 3.02 -12.09 6.56
CA THR A 164 4.21 -11.34 6.17
C THR A 164 5.23 -12.30 5.60
N SER A 165 5.63 -12.14 4.34
CA SER A 165 6.68 -12.94 3.74
C SER A 165 8.08 -12.43 4.12
N LEU A 166 9.09 -13.30 4.04
CA LEU A 166 10.48 -12.89 4.10
C LEU A 166 10.92 -12.24 2.78
N ILE A 167 11.99 -11.45 2.81
CA ILE A 167 12.62 -10.90 1.60
C ILE A 167 13.05 -12.05 0.69
N GLY A 168 12.65 -12.01 -0.58
CA GLY A 168 12.97 -13.04 -1.57
C GLY A 168 12.31 -14.40 -1.34
N GLN A 169 11.31 -14.47 -0.45
CA GLN A 169 10.61 -15.73 -0.18
C GLN A 169 9.97 -16.28 -1.46
N LYS A 170 10.13 -17.58 -1.66
CA LYS A 170 9.46 -18.34 -2.73
C LYS A 170 8.38 -19.21 -2.12
N MET A 171 7.24 -19.22 -2.75
CA MET A 171 6.09 -20.06 -2.45
C MET A 171 5.77 -20.85 -3.69
N ASP A 172 5.81 -22.17 -3.60
CA ASP A 172 5.52 -23.04 -4.75
C ASP A 172 4.05 -22.93 -5.17
N SER A 173 3.74 -23.32 -6.40
CA SER A 173 2.37 -23.35 -6.89
C SER A 173 1.50 -24.25 -6.01
N PHE A 174 0.21 -23.90 -5.88
CA PHE A 174 -0.79 -24.59 -5.06
C PHE A 174 -0.48 -24.56 -3.55
N SER A 175 0.36 -23.61 -3.09
CA SER A 175 0.61 -23.42 -1.67
C SER A 175 -0.56 -22.74 -0.95
N LYS A 176 -0.74 -23.09 0.33
CA LYS A 176 -1.58 -22.33 1.26
C LYS A 176 -0.74 -21.93 2.47
N ILE A 177 -0.63 -20.63 2.77
CA ILE A 177 0.22 -20.07 3.82
C ILE A 177 -0.55 -19.00 4.56
#